data_20cd884d433ba803233ec9e2183ba2b7
#
_entry.id   20cd884d433ba803233ec9e2183ba2b7
#
_cell.length_a   1.000
_cell.length_b   1.000
_cell.length_c   1.000
_cell.angle_alpha   90.00
_cell.angle_beta   90.00
_cell.angle_gamma   90.00
#
_symmetry.space_group_name_H-M   'P 1'
#
loop_
_entity.id
_entity.type
_entity.pdbx_description
1 polymer ?
#
loop_
_entity_poly.entity_id
_entity_poly.type
_entity_poly.pdbx_seq_one_letter_code
_entity_poly.pdbx_strand_id
1 'polypeptide(L)'
;MIRSILTPLVSPRFLTDIRYREGHLRVVNALPQRRVLGLHVPEMQQTAKQISRCGAEVELSEGNRKKCHNGEEVIRSFETVPNDSLCHEEIVIWGYLINLEKCTLPERLTMLEKYVPVLDNWAVCDSYCANAKWMAHANKHELWAFLQPYFRSTREFEVRFAIVIAMTYFMTEEWLPKIFEHFNTLNIPRIHSAYRYEKGKPNLPQQGTAQGPQPYYVRMAIAWHLATALAKYPALTRAFIRTTFLPEDVIKLYIRKARESFRTREVAVM
;
A
#
# COMPACT_ATOMS: atom_id res chain seq x y z
N MET A 1 18.29 -6.89 10.53
CA MET A 1 18.01 -5.80 9.55
C MET A 1 18.50 -4.46 10.13
N ILE A 2 17.82 -3.32 9.92
CA ILE A 2 18.28 -2.00 10.39
C ILE A 2 17.70 -1.59 11.75
N ARG A 3 17.21 -2.53 12.56
CA ARG A 3 16.58 -2.24 13.87
C ARG A 3 17.47 -1.50 14.85
N SER A 4 18.78 -1.77 14.82
CA SER A 4 19.77 -1.06 15.64
C SER A 4 19.77 0.45 15.40
N ILE A 5 19.45 0.88 14.18
CA ILE A 5 19.32 2.29 13.81
C ILE A 5 17.94 2.83 14.21
N LEU A 6 16.87 2.01 14.11
CA LEU A 6 15.49 2.43 14.34
C LEU A 6 15.13 2.48 15.83
N THR A 7 15.62 1.53 16.63
CA THR A 7 15.28 1.43 18.06
C THR A 7 15.54 2.71 18.85
N PRO A 8 16.66 3.44 18.66
CA PRO A 8 16.90 4.70 19.35
C PRO A 8 15.93 5.84 18.97
N LEU A 9 15.24 5.71 17.82
CA LEU A 9 14.30 6.72 17.31
C LEU A 9 12.88 6.52 17.84
N VAL A 10 12.62 5.40 18.52
CA VAL A 10 11.30 5.10 19.07
C VAL A 10 10.95 6.09 20.18
N SER A 11 9.79 6.73 20.07
CA SER A 11 9.34 7.68 21.08
C SER A 11 9.25 7.03 22.45
N PRO A 12 9.80 7.66 23.53
CA PRO A 12 9.62 7.20 24.89
C PRO A 12 8.14 7.00 25.23
N ARG A 13 7.26 7.83 24.70
CA ARG A 13 5.82 7.71 24.88
C ARG A 13 5.25 6.40 24.33
N PHE A 14 5.73 5.93 23.18
CA PHE A 14 5.32 4.62 22.64
C PHE A 14 5.73 3.47 23.57
N LEU A 15 6.87 3.59 24.26
CA LEU A 15 7.39 2.57 25.17
C LEU A 15 6.66 2.55 26.51
N THR A 16 6.25 3.70 27.03
CA THR A 16 5.75 3.85 28.41
C THR A 16 4.22 4.06 28.52
N ASP A 17 3.58 4.67 27.50
CA ASP A 17 2.14 4.95 27.50
C ASP A 17 1.39 3.86 26.70
N ILE A 18 0.73 2.96 27.42
CA ILE A 18 -0.02 1.84 26.83
C ILE A 18 -1.14 2.34 25.92
N ARG A 19 -1.89 3.39 26.32
CA ARG A 19 -3.01 3.91 25.50
C ARG A 19 -2.53 4.52 24.20
N TYR A 20 -1.43 5.24 24.25
CA TYR A 20 -0.80 5.81 23.07
C TYR A 20 -0.33 4.71 22.12
N ARG A 21 0.37 3.70 22.64
CA ARG A 21 0.85 2.54 21.86
C ARG A 21 -0.30 1.79 21.19
N GLU A 22 -1.35 1.46 21.94
CA GLU A 22 -2.54 0.79 21.38
C GLU A 22 -3.23 1.64 20.30
N GLY A 23 -3.32 2.95 20.52
CA GLY A 23 -3.83 3.90 19.53
C GLY A 23 -3.02 3.87 18.23
N HIS A 24 -1.70 3.92 18.33
CA HIS A 24 -0.77 3.83 17.19
C HIS A 24 -0.93 2.48 16.47
N LEU A 25 -0.88 1.36 17.18
CA LEU A 25 -1.04 0.02 16.59
C LEU A 25 -2.39 -0.15 15.89
N ARG A 26 -3.46 0.41 16.45
CA ARG A 26 -4.80 0.41 15.83
C ARG A 26 -4.83 1.19 14.51
N VAL A 27 -4.11 2.31 14.44
CA VAL A 27 -4.02 3.12 13.22
C VAL A 27 -3.20 2.39 12.16
N VAL A 28 -2.01 1.90 12.50
CA VAL A 28 -1.15 1.14 11.57
C VAL A 28 -1.87 -0.11 11.09
N ASN A 29 -2.56 -0.80 11.99
CA ASN A 29 -3.29 -2.03 11.72
C ASN A 29 -2.45 -3.06 10.94
N ALA A 30 -1.21 -3.29 11.39
CA ALA A 30 -0.37 -4.35 10.85
C ALA A 30 -0.91 -5.73 11.20
N LEU A 31 -0.50 -6.75 10.47
CA LEU A 31 -0.85 -8.14 10.81
C LEU A 31 -0.33 -8.49 12.21
N PRO A 32 -1.02 -9.36 12.97
CA PRO A 32 -0.64 -9.68 14.36
C PRO A 32 0.81 -10.17 14.52
N GLN A 33 1.33 -10.88 13.53
CA GLN A 33 2.71 -11.37 13.51
C GLN A 33 3.73 -10.30 13.10
N ARG A 34 3.29 -9.17 12.54
CA ARG A 34 4.17 -8.10 12.08
C ARG A 34 4.55 -7.20 13.25
N ARG A 35 5.82 -7.22 13.66
CA ARG A 35 6.35 -6.32 14.68
C ARG A 35 6.23 -4.87 14.22
N VAL A 36 5.75 -4.00 15.12
CA VAL A 36 5.70 -2.54 14.95
C VAL A 36 6.59 -1.91 16.02
N LEU A 37 7.50 -1.02 15.64
CA LEU A 37 8.41 -0.32 16.56
C LEU A 37 7.79 0.98 17.09
N GLY A 38 6.89 1.60 16.32
CA GLY A 38 6.17 2.81 16.71
C GLY A 38 6.81 4.11 16.22
N LEU A 39 7.58 4.08 15.13
CA LEU A 39 8.07 5.29 14.47
C LEU A 39 6.96 5.93 13.64
N HIS A 40 7.01 7.26 13.53
CA HIS A 40 6.14 8.01 12.64
C HIS A 40 6.75 8.20 11.26
N VAL A 41 5.95 8.64 10.31
CA VAL A 41 6.36 8.84 8.91
C VAL A 41 7.58 9.76 8.76
N PRO A 42 7.68 10.92 9.47
CA PRO A 42 8.83 11.81 9.32
C PRO A 42 10.16 11.14 9.69
N GLU A 43 10.22 10.39 10.80
CA GLU A 43 11.42 9.69 11.23
C GLU A 43 11.84 8.63 10.21
N MET A 44 10.88 7.85 9.68
CA MET A 44 11.15 6.84 8.66
C MET A 44 11.66 7.47 7.35
N GLN A 45 11.08 8.60 6.92
CA GLN A 45 11.53 9.33 5.73
C GLN A 45 12.95 9.92 5.92
N GLN A 46 13.25 10.47 7.09
CA GLN A 46 14.58 10.99 7.40
C GLN A 46 15.61 9.86 7.42
N THR A 47 15.29 8.74 8.06
CA THR A 47 16.16 7.55 8.09
C THR A 47 16.43 7.02 6.68
N ALA A 48 15.41 6.90 5.84
CA ALA A 48 15.60 6.48 4.45
C ALA A 48 16.53 7.41 3.66
N LYS A 49 16.39 8.74 3.83
CA LYS A 49 17.28 9.72 3.20
C LYS A 49 18.73 9.60 3.70
N GLN A 50 18.93 9.33 4.98
CA GLN A 50 20.24 9.13 5.56
C GLN A 50 20.89 7.85 4.99
N ILE A 51 20.14 6.74 5.00
CA ILE A 51 20.60 5.45 4.45
C ILE A 51 20.92 5.56 2.96
N SER A 52 20.10 6.24 2.18
CA SER A 52 20.33 6.45 0.74
C SER A 52 21.67 7.16 0.48
N ARG A 53 22.12 8.05 1.38
CA ARG A 53 23.37 8.82 1.24
C ARG A 53 24.60 8.13 1.81
N CYS A 54 24.45 7.50 2.96
CA CYS A 54 25.59 7.03 3.78
C CYS A 54 25.59 5.50 3.96
N GLY A 55 24.59 4.79 3.44
CA GLY A 55 24.41 3.37 3.73
C GLY A 55 23.99 3.10 5.18
N ALA A 56 24.10 1.85 5.59
CA ALA A 56 23.77 1.38 6.93
C ALA A 56 24.51 0.09 7.28
N GLU A 57 24.62 -0.22 8.57
CA GLU A 57 24.93 -1.57 9.03
C GLU A 57 23.64 -2.39 9.09
N VAL A 58 23.63 -3.51 8.38
CA VAL A 58 22.45 -4.39 8.22
C VAL A 58 22.74 -5.72 8.91
N GLU A 59 21.86 -6.14 9.80
CA GLU A 59 21.88 -7.46 10.42
C GLU A 59 21.10 -8.45 9.55
N LEU A 60 21.76 -9.42 8.96
CA LEU A 60 21.19 -10.44 8.07
C LEU A 60 20.62 -11.63 8.86
N SER A 61 21.35 -12.08 9.88
CA SER A 61 20.96 -13.11 10.83
C SER A 61 21.61 -12.83 12.18
N GLU A 62 21.27 -13.59 13.23
CA GLU A 62 21.84 -13.40 14.57
C GLU A 62 23.36 -13.44 14.51
N GLY A 63 23.98 -12.32 14.92
CA GLY A 63 25.44 -12.13 14.91
C GLY A 63 26.07 -11.87 13.54
N ASN A 64 25.34 -11.96 12.42
CA ASN A 64 25.87 -11.68 11.09
C ASN A 64 25.45 -10.30 10.60
N ARG A 65 26.40 -9.37 10.60
CA ARG A 65 26.20 -7.97 10.18
C ARG A 65 26.99 -7.68 8.91
N LYS A 66 26.38 -6.88 8.03
CA LYS A 66 26.97 -6.39 6.79
C LYS A 66 26.94 -4.88 6.77
N LYS A 67 28.07 -4.25 6.49
CA LYS A 67 28.14 -2.82 6.20
C LYS A 67 27.73 -2.59 4.75
N CYS A 68 26.67 -1.81 4.54
CA CYS A 68 26.21 -1.35 3.26
C CYS A 68 26.58 0.13 3.10
N HIS A 69 27.13 0.53 1.95
CA HIS A 69 27.70 1.85 1.73
C HIS A 69 26.72 2.84 1.09
N ASN A 70 25.60 2.35 0.57
CA ASN A 70 24.54 3.14 -0.09
C ASN A 70 23.16 2.49 0.05
N GLY A 71 22.12 3.18 -0.44
CA GLY A 71 20.74 2.71 -0.39
C GLY A 71 20.52 1.44 -1.18
N GLU A 72 21.13 1.29 -2.35
CA GLU A 72 20.99 0.10 -3.21
C GLU A 72 21.47 -1.17 -2.50
N GLU A 73 22.62 -1.14 -1.82
CA GLU A 73 23.12 -2.28 -1.07
C GLU A 73 22.19 -2.65 0.10
N VAL A 74 21.56 -1.66 0.74
CA VAL A 74 20.55 -1.90 1.77
C VAL A 74 19.28 -2.52 1.18
N ILE A 75 18.80 -2.03 0.03
CA ILE A 75 17.66 -2.61 -0.71
C ILE A 75 17.95 -4.09 -1.01
N ARG A 76 19.09 -4.40 -1.59
CA ARG A 76 19.49 -5.80 -1.88
C ARG A 76 19.56 -6.67 -0.62
N SER A 77 19.94 -6.10 0.50
CA SER A 77 19.96 -6.82 1.78
C SER A 77 18.53 -7.13 2.28
N PHE A 78 17.56 -6.23 2.07
CA PHE A 78 16.16 -6.52 2.36
C PHE A 78 15.60 -7.69 1.53
N GLU A 79 16.04 -7.82 0.28
CA GLU A 79 15.61 -8.91 -0.62
C GLU A 79 16.10 -10.29 -0.16
N THR A 80 17.15 -10.37 0.65
CA THR A 80 17.77 -11.64 1.09
C THR A 80 17.21 -12.22 2.38
N VAL A 81 16.39 -11.47 3.11
CA VAL A 81 15.86 -11.90 4.41
C VAL A 81 14.40 -12.35 4.29
N PRO A 82 13.97 -13.29 5.15
CA PRO A 82 12.57 -13.68 5.20
C PRO A 82 11.65 -12.50 5.51
N ASN A 83 10.55 -12.38 4.77
CA ASN A 83 9.60 -11.27 4.93
C ASN A 83 9.04 -11.16 6.36
N ASP A 84 8.76 -12.27 7.02
CA ASP A 84 8.24 -12.32 8.38
C ASP A 84 9.24 -11.85 9.44
N SER A 85 10.54 -11.80 9.11
CA SER A 85 11.59 -11.26 9.98
C SER A 85 11.62 -9.71 9.99
N LEU A 86 11.03 -9.05 8.97
CA LEU A 86 11.00 -7.59 8.87
C LEU A 86 9.94 -6.98 9.81
N CYS A 87 10.26 -5.85 10.44
CA CYS A 87 9.25 -5.05 11.12
C CYS A 87 8.55 -4.10 10.14
N HIS A 88 7.42 -3.53 10.56
CA HIS A 88 6.62 -2.60 9.77
C HIS A 88 7.46 -1.44 9.22
N GLU A 89 8.26 -0.81 10.06
CA GLU A 89 9.06 0.35 9.69
C GLU A 89 10.18 0.00 8.71
N GLU A 90 10.73 -1.20 8.80
CA GLU A 90 11.74 -1.67 7.85
C GLU A 90 11.15 -1.79 6.44
N ILE A 91 9.91 -2.30 6.31
CA ILE A 91 9.22 -2.40 5.02
C ILE A 91 8.89 -1.00 4.47
N VAL A 92 8.43 -0.07 5.32
CA VAL A 92 8.19 1.32 4.90
C VAL A 92 9.47 1.97 4.39
N ILE A 93 10.59 1.82 5.12
CA ILE A 93 11.89 2.39 4.75
C ILE A 93 12.40 1.75 3.46
N TRP A 94 12.24 0.45 3.28
CA TRP A 94 12.58 -0.22 2.03
C TRP A 94 11.87 0.44 0.83
N GLY A 95 10.55 0.66 0.94
CA GLY A 95 9.80 1.38 -0.10
C GLY A 95 10.31 2.81 -0.34
N TYR A 96 10.68 3.54 0.71
CA TYR A 96 11.25 4.88 0.56
C TYR A 96 12.63 4.85 -0.11
N LEU A 97 13.47 3.87 0.18
CA LEU A 97 14.77 3.70 -0.49
C LEU A 97 14.59 3.46 -1.99
N ILE A 98 13.66 2.57 -2.39
CA ILE A 98 13.32 2.37 -3.82
C ILE A 98 12.91 3.67 -4.48
N ASN A 99 12.14 4.53 -3.79
CA ASN A 99 11.72 5.82 -4.33
C ASN A 99 12.87 6.84 -4.44
N LEU A 100 13.90 6.75 -3.60
CA LEU A 100 15.05 7.64 -3.57
C LEU A 100 16.17 7.20 -4.52
N GLU A 101 16.19 5.93 -4.93
CA GLU A 101 17.27 5.37 -5.73
C GLU A 101 17.36 6.04 -7.10
N LYS A 102 18.60 6.31 -7.55
CA LYS A 102 18.89 6.87 -8.88
C LYS A 102 19.14 5.73 -9.86
N CYS A 103 18.11 5.28 -10.53
CA CYS A 103 18.15 4.15 -11.45
C CYS A 103 17.20 4.35 -12.62
N THR A 104 17.36 3.53 -13.66
CA THR A 104 16.45 3.47 -14.81
C THR A 104 15.07 2.93 -14.41
N LEU A 105 14.07 3.14 -15.27
CA LEU A 105 12.73 2.59 -15.04
C LEU A 105 12.75 1.05 -14.93
N PRO A 106 13.38 0.28 -15.83
CA PRO A 106 13.42 -1.18 -15.72
C PRO A 106 14.06 -1.67 -14.39
N GLU A 107 15.18 -1.06 -13.98
CA GLU A 107 15.83 -1.41 -12.70
C GLU A 107 14.90 -1.17 -11.52
N ARG A 108 14.19 -0.05 -11.51
CA ARG A 108 13.23 0.26 -10.44
C ARG A 108 12.04 -0.69 -10.42
N LEU A 109 11.52 -1.06 -11.60
CA LEU A 109 10.45 -2.04 -11.71
C LEU A 109 10.88 -3.41 -11.18
N THR A 110 12.14 -3.83 -11.45
CA THR A 110 12.72 -5.05 -10.88
C THR A 110 12.77 -5.01 -9.34
N MET A 111 13.15 -3.87 -8.74
CA MET A 111 13.09 -3.70 -7.27
C MET A 111 11.65 -3.82 -6.76
N LEU A 112 10.67 -3.28 -7.50
CA LEU A 112 9.25 -3.37 -7.13
C LEU A 112 8.69 -4.78 -7.22
N GLU A 113 9.15 -5.61 -8.16
CA GLU A 113 8.77 -7.02 -8.24
C GLU A 113 9.14 -7.79 -6.95
N LYS A 114 10.19 -7.35 -6.24
CA LYS A 114 10.59 -7.91 -4.95
C LYS A 114 9.84 -7.28 -3.78
N TYR A 115 9.54 -5.99 -3.89
CA TYR A 115 8.93 -5.22 -2.81
C TYR A 115 7.40 -5.41 -2.71
N VAL A 116 6.68 -5.40 -3.84
CA VAL A 116 5.21 -5.46 -3.82
C VAL A 116 4.67 -6.71 -3.11
N PRO A 117 5.26 -7.91 -3.28
CA PRO A 117 4.83 -9.10 -2.56
C PRO A 117 5.00 -9.03 -1.02
N VAL A 118 5.78 -8.08 -0.52
CA VAL A 118 6.03 -7.89 0.93
C VAL A 118 4.98 -6.98 1.58
N LEU A 119 4.21 -6.25 0.79
CA LEU A 119 3.14 -5.37 1.28
C LEU A 119 2.06 -6.18 2.00
N ASP A 120 1.81 -5.86 3.25
CA ASP A 120 0.89 -6.61 4.10
C ASP A 120 -0.11 -5.75 4.89
N ASN A 121 -0.04 -4.43 4.76
CA ASN A 121 -0.99 -3.52 5.37
C ASN A 121 -1.12 -2.21 4.58
N TRP A 122 -2.21 -1.47 4.85
CA TRP A 122 -2.52 -0.22 4.14
C TRP A 122 -1.46 0.86 4.37
N ALA A 123 -0.90 0.96 5.59
CA ALA A 123 0.04 2.01 5.91
C ALA A 123 1.34 1.87 5.11
N VAL A 124 1.85 0.64 4.92
CA VAL A 124 3.02 0.37 4.07
C VAL A 124 2.70 0.65 2.60
N CYS A 125 1.60 0.09 2.10
CA CYS A 125 1.18 0.21 0.71
C CYS A 125 0.98 1.68 0.31
N ASP A 126 0.16 2.42 1.07
CA ASP A 126 -0.21 3.79 0.73
C ASP A 126 0.96 4.76 0.94
N SER A 127 1.80 4.53 1.96
CA SER A 127 3.03 5.31 2.16
C SER A 127 3.97 5.20 0.97
N TYR A 128 4.17 4.00 0.42
CA TYR A 128 4.94 3.81 -0.80
C TYR A 128 4.31 4.55 -1.97
N CYS A 129 3.02 4.27 -2.26
CA CYS A 129 2.32 4.82 -3.41
C CYS A 129 2.29 6.35 -3.41
N ALA A 130 2.05 6.99 -2.26
CA ALA A 130 2.01 8.44 -2.14
C ALA A 130 3.39 9.11 -2.36
N ASN A 131 4.48 8.38 -2.09
CA ASN A 131 5.84 8.89 -2.21
C ASN A 131 6.55 8.49 -3.52
N ALA A 132 5.95 7.68 -4.38
CA ALA A 132 6.51 7.25 -5.67
C ALA A 132 6.38 8.34 -6.75
N LYS A 133 6.77 9.58 -6.44
CA LYS A 133 6.60 10.76 -7.30
C LYS A 133 7.27 10.63 -8.66
N TRP A 134 8.29 9.81 -8.79
CA TRP A 134 8.95 9.48 -10.05
C TRP A 134 7.97 8.89 -11.08
N MET A 135 6.91 8.21 -10.64
CA MET A 135 5.87 7.64 -11.51
C MET A 135 5.09 8.71 -12.30
N ALA A 136 5.05 9.95 -11.81
CA ALA A 136 4.41 11.06 -12.52
C ALA A 136 5.11 11.36 -13.86
N HIS A 137 6.43 11.14 -13.93
CA HIS A 137 7.29 11.46 -15.07
C HIS A 137 7.74 10.23 -15.87
N ALA A 138 7.44 9.03 -15.40
CA ALA A 138 7.80 7.79 -16.07
C ALA A 138 6.90 7.49 -17.27
N ASN A 139 7.35 6.60 -18.15
CA ASN A 139 6.56 6.10 -19.26
C ASN A 139 5.28 5.41 -18.74
N LYS A 140 4.13 6.01 -19.04
CA LYS A 140 2.83 5.54 -18.55
C LYS A 140 2.44 4.17 -19.10
N HIS A 141 2.80 3.86 -20.34
CA HIS A 141 2.48 2.57 -20.95
C HIS A 141 3.29 1.43 -20.32
N GLU A 142 4.57 1.64 -20.04
CA GLU A 142 5.42 0.68 -19.35
C GLU A 142 4.93 0.46 -17.90
N LEU A 143 4.63 1.55 -17.17
CA LEU A 143 4.05 1.44 -15.82
C LEU A 143 2.70 0.72 -15.84
N TRP A 144 1.85 1.00 -16.82
CA TRP A 144 0.56 0.33 -16.94
C TRP A 144 0.72 -1.17 -17.21
N ALA A 145 1.65 -1.53 -18.10
CA ALA A 145 1.99 -2.94 -18.34
C ALA A 145 2.50 -3.63 -17.07
N PHE A 146 3.36 -2.96 -16.30
CA PHE A 146 3.85 -3.46 -15.01
C PHE A 146 2.73 -3.68 -13.99
N LEU A 147 1.68 -2.86 -13.98
CA LEU A 147 0.56 -2.99 -13.03
C LEU A 147 -0.38 -4.16 -13.36
N GLN A 148 -0.39 -4.67 -14.60
CA GLN A 148 -1.36 -5.68 -15.03
C GLN A 148 -1.35 -6.98 -14.20
N PRO A 149 -0.21 -7.58 -13.83
CA PRO A 149 -0.17 -8.74 -12.97
C PRO A 149 -0.80 -8.47 -11.60
N TYR A 150 -0.57 -7.29 -11.02
CA TYR A 150 -1.08 -6.92 -9.70
C TYR A 150 -2.59 -6.68 -9.69
N PHE A 151 -3.17 -6.11 -10.75
CA PHE A 151 -4.63 -6.06 -10.90
C PHE A 151 -5.28 -7.43 -10.95
N ARG A 152 -4.56 -8.45 -11.41
CA ARG A 152 -5.05 -9.85 -11.53
C ARG A 152 -4.62 -10.74 -10.37
N SER A 153 -3.90 -10.19 -9.40
CA SER A 153 -3.41 -10.95 -8.25
C SER A 153 -4.57 -11.44 -7.37
N THR A 154 -4.31 -12.52 -6.66
CA THR A 154 -5.20 -13.03 -5.59
C THR A 154 -4.77 -12.53 -4.21
N ARG A 155 -3.76 -11.68 -4.11
CA ARG A 155 -3.25 -11.13 -2.84
C ARG A 155 -3.74 -9.70 -2.64
N GLU A 156 -4.39 -9.46 -1.51
CA GLU A 156 -5.10 -8.21 -1.23
C GLU A 156 -4.26 -6.95 -1.43
N PHE A 157 -3.02 -6.92 -0.92
CA PHE A 157 -2.18 -5.71 -0.99
C PHE A 157 -1.45 -5.55 -2.32
N GLU A 158 -1.29 -6.59 -3.11
CA GLU A 158 -0.84 -6.47 -4.49
C GLU A 158 -1.91 -5.79 -5.36
N VAL A 159 -3.18 -6.21 -5.20
CA VAL A 159 -4.30 -5.56 -5.89
C VAL A 159 -4.50 -4.12 -5.39
N ARG A 160 -4.41 -3.89 -4.07
CA ARG A 160 -4.47 -2.54 -3.50
C ARG A 160 -3.38 -1.65 -4.06
N PHE A 161 -2.14 -2.13 -4.16
CA PHE A 161 -1.02 -1.40 -4.75
C PHE A 161 -1.36 -0.91 -6.16
N ALA A 162 -1.84 -1.80 -7.04
CA ALA A 162 -2.22 -1.42 -8.41
C ALA A 162 -3.33 -0.36 -8.43
N ILE A 163 -4.37 -0.50 -7.60
CA ILE A 163 -5.48 0.46 -7.51
C ILE A 163 -5.02 1.82 -6.99
N VAL A 164 -4.16 1.86 -5.96
CA VAL A 164 -3.70 3.12 -5.35
C VAL A 164 -2.70 3.84 -6.28
N ILE A 165 -1.82 3.10 -6.96
CA ILE A 165 -0.96 3.67 -8.02
C ILE A 165 -1.81 4.23 -9.16
N ALA A 166 -2.81 3.49 -9.63
CA ALA A 166 -3.72 3.97 -10.68
C ALA A 166 -4.48 5.24 -10.24
N MET A 167 -4.95 5.29 -8.99
CA MET A 167 -5.60 6.47 -8.42
C MET A 167 -4.65 7.68 -8.38
N THR A 168 -3.38 7.47 -8.04
CA THR A 168 -2.44 8.55 -7.79
C THR A 168 -1.83 9.11 -9.07
N TYR A 169 -1.52 8.23 -10.05
CA TYR A 169 -0.70 8.59 -11.21
C TYR A 169 -1.37 8.40 -12.58
N PHE A 170 -2.59 7.81 -12.62
CA PHE A 170 -3.34 7.57 -13.86
C PHE A 170 -4.74 8.19 -13.84
N MET A 171 -5.01 9.14 -12.96
CA MET A 171 -6.31 9.80 -12.82
C MET A 171 -6.52 10.86 -13.93
N THR A 172 -6.72 10.40 -15.16
CA THR A 172 -7.01 11.22 -16.36
C THR A 172 -8.15 10.60 -17.18
N GLU A 173 -8.75 11.37 -18.09
CA GLU A 173 -9.81 10.90 -18.99
C GLU A 173 -9.36 9.73 -19.88
N GLU A 174 -8.11 9.70 -20.27
CA GLU A 174 -7.52 8.61 -21.08
C GLU A 174 -7.47 7.28 -20.32
N TRP A 175 -7.11 7.30 -19.02
CA TRP A 175 -6.85 6.10 -18.26
C TRP A 175 -8.04 5.60 -17.44
N LEU A 176 -8.96 6.50 -17.06
CA LEU A 176 -10.12 6.12 -16.25
C LEU A 176 -10.98 5.01 -16.86
N PRO A 177 -11.30 4.99 -18.18
CA PRO A 177 -12.05 3.88 -18.76
C PRO A 177 -11.35 2.53 -18.60
N LYS A 178 -10.02 2.48 -18.78
CA LYS A 178 -9.21 1.27 -18.62
C LYS A 178 -9.20 0.79 -17.17
N ILE A 179 -9.13 1.72 -16.21
CA ILE A 179 -9.19 1.42 -14.77
C ILE A 179 -10.58 0.89 -14.39
N PHE A 180 -11.63 1.51 -14.88
CA PHE A 180 -13.02 1.09 -14.63
C PHE A 180 -13.31 -0.31 -15.21
N GLU A 181 -12.73 -0.66 -16.36
CA GLU A 181 -12.78 -2.01 -16.90
C GLU A 181 -12.12 -3.02 -15.95
N HIS A 182 -10.96 -2.70 -15.37
CA HIS A 182 -10.35 -3.54 -14.35
C HIS A 182 -11.26 -3.73 -13.14
N PHE A 183 -11.94 -2.68 -12.68
CA PHE A 183 -12.87 -2.80 -11.55
C PHE A 183 -14.05 -3.72 -11.86
N ASN A 184 -14.62 -3.66 -13.08
CA ASN A 184 -15.70 -4.53 -13.50
C ASN A 184 -15.27 -5.99 -13.71
N THR A 185 -14.03 -6.23 -14.07
CA THR A 185 -13.49 -7.58 -14.33
C THR A 185 -12.80 -8.20 -13.12
N LEU A 186 -12.59 -7.43 -12.03
CA LEU A 186 -11.91 -7.88 -10.84
C LEU A 186 -12.73 -8.94 -10.08
N ASN A 187 -12.20 -10.15 -9.98
CA ASN A 187 -12.84 -11.22 -9.22
C ASN A 187 -12.54 -11.06 -7.72
N ILE A 188 -13.22 -10.11 -7.06
CA ILE A 188 -13.04 -9.79 -5.64
C ILE A 188 -13.13 -11.03 -4.73
N PRO A 189 -14.07 -11.99 -4.93
CA PRO A 189 -14.14 -13.21 -4.14
C PRO A 189 -12.88 -14.11 -4.19
N ARG A 190 -12.05 -13.98 -5.23
CA ARG A 190 -10.79 -14.75 -5.34
C ARG A 190 -9.61 -14.11 -4.63
N ILE A 191 -9.77 -12.90 -4.12
CA ILE A 191 -8.69 -12.17 -3.46
C ILE A 191 -8.64 -12.60 -1.99
N HIS A 192 -7.47 -13.10 -1.57
CA HIS A 192 -7.25 -13.55 -0.21
C HIS A 192 -6.78 -12.40 0.68
N SER A 193 -7.47 -12.22 1.82
CA SER A 193 -7.04 -11.31 2.88
C SER A 193 -6.35 -12.10 4.00
N ALA A 194 -5.23 -11.59 4.49
CA ALA A 194 -4.58 -12.11 5.68
C ALA A 194 -5.27 -11.67 7.00
N TYR A 195 -6.21 -10.72 6.91
CA TYR A 195 -6.92 -10.18 8.07
C TYR A 195 -8.11 -11.05 8.45
N ARG A 196 -8.01 -11.73 9.58
CA ARG A 196 -9.12 -12.53 10.16
C ARG A 196 -10.19 -11.68 10.83
N TYR A 197 -9.87 -10.44 11.20
CA TYR A 197 -10.77 -9.51 11.85
C TYR A 197 -10.68 -8.14 11.20
N GLU A 198 -11.83 -7.53 10.99
CA GLU A 198 -11.96 -6.16 10.51
C GLU A 198 -12.68 -5.33 11.57
N LYS A 199 -12.02 -4.26 12.07
CA LYS A 199 -12.58 -3.37 13.11
C LYS A 199 -13.12 -4.12 14.35
N GLY A 200 -12.41 -5.16 14.79
CA GLY A 200 -12.78 -5.97 15.93
C GLY A 200 -13.91 -6.98 15.69
N LYS A 201 -14.40 -7.11 14.44
CA LYS A 201 -15.39 -8.11 14.04
C LYS A 201 -14.72 -9.21 13.20
N PRO A 202 -15.16 -10.48 13.31
CA PRO A 202 -14.69 -11.53 12.43
C PRO A 202 -14.88 -11.15 10.96
N ASN A 203 -13.81 -11.23 10.18
CA ASN A 203 -13.86 -11.04 8.74
C ASN A 203 -14.30 -12.37 8.11
N LEU A 204 -15.61 -12.58 8.04
CA LEU A 204 -16.19 -13.83 7.58
C LEU A 204 -16.22 -13.93 6.04
N PRO A 205 -16.16 -15.16 5.48
CA PRO A 205 -16.42 -15.39 4.06
C PRO A 205 -17.81 -14.88 3.68
N GLN A 206 -17.97 -14.42 2.46
CA GLN A 206 -19.28 -14.09 1.93
C GLN A 206 -20.14 -15.36 1.85
N GLN A 207 -21.41 -15.29 2.23
CA GLN A 207 -22.32 -16.46 2.15
C GLN A 207 -22.28 -17.06 0.74
N GLY A 208 -22.05 -18.38 0.66
CA GLY A 208 -21.95 -19.12 -0.61
C GLY A 208 -20.56 -19.18 -1.25
N THR A 209 -19.53 -18.58 -0.65
CA THR A 209 -18.13 -18.74 -1.08
C THR A 209 -17.34 -19.54 -0.06
N ALA A 210 -16.64 -20.60 -0.50
CA ALA A 210 -15.75 -21.40 0.33
C ALA A 210 -14.42 -20.67 0.66
N GLN A 211 -14.37 -19.34 0.51
CA GLN A 211 -13.15 -18.55 0.51
C GLN A 211 -13.00 -17.77 1.82
N GLY A 212 -11.76 -17.64 2.25
CA GLY A 212 -11.33 -16.99 3.49
C GLY A 212 -11.83 -15.56 3.74
N PRO A 213 -11.19 -14.80 4.63
CA PRO A 213 -11.58 -13.45 4.98
C PRO A 213 -11.76 -12.53 3.77
N GLN A 214 -12.78 -11.65 3.82
CA GLN A 214 -13.08 -10.70 2.75
C GLN A 214 -11.95 -9.69 2.53
N PRO A 215 -11.59 -9.33 1.27
CA PRO A 215 -10.53 -8.36 0.98
C PRO A 215 -11.02 -6.92 1.19
N TYR A 216 -11.19 -6.52 2.43
CA TYR A 216 -11.69 -5.19 2.80
C TYR A 216 -10.86 -4.06 2.21
N TYR A 217 -9.52 -4.20 2.22
CA TYR A 217 -8.63 -3.16 1.77
C TYR A 217 -8.63 -2.96 0.25
N VAL A 218 -8.97 -3.99 -0.52
CA VAL A 218 -9.25 -3.87 -1.97
C VAL A 218 -10.56 -3.13 -2.19
N ARG A 219 -11.66 -3.56 -1.53
CA ARG A 219 -12.96 -2.90 -1.64
C ARG A 219 -12.89 -1.42 -1.26
N MET A 220 -12.16 -1.11 -0.19
CA MET A 220 -11.94 0.27 0.24
C MET A 220 -11.07 1.06 -0.75
N ALA A 221 -10.07 0.45 -1.38
CA ALA A 221 -9.26 1.11 -2.40
C ALA A 221 -10.08 1.46 -3.64
N ILE A 222 -10.95 0.56 -4.11
CA ILE A 222 -11.88 0.84 -5.21
C ILE A 222 -12.81 2.00 -4.83
N ALA A 223 -13.42 1.95 -3.65
CA ALA A 223 -14.31 3.00 -3.15
C ALA A 223 -13.60 4.37 -3.05
N TRP A 224 -12.36 4.39 -2.57
CA TRP A 224 -11.54 5.59 -2.49
C TRP A 224 -11.16 6.12 -3.88
N HIS A 225 -10.76 5.24 -4.79
CA HIS A 225 -10.48 5.59 -6.18
C HIS A 225 -11.70 6.26 -6.83
N LEU A 226 -12.89 5.64 -6.72
CA LEU A 226 -14.13 6.16 -7.30
C LEU A 226 -14.53 7.52 -6.69
N ALA A 227 -14.40 7.70 -5.38
CA ALA A 227 -14.66 8.98 -4.73
C ALA A 227 -13.67 10.08 -5.19
N THR A 228 -12.41 9.71 -5.44
CA THR A 228 -11.40 10.62 -5.99
C THR A 228 -11.69 10.96 -7.46
N ALA A 229 -12.10 9.96 -8.25
CA ALA A 229 -12.51 10.14 -9.64
C ALA A 229 -13.77 11.02 -9.74
N LEU A 230 -14.74 10.86 -8.84
CA LEU A 230 -15.95 11.71 -8.78
C LEU A 230 -15.60 13.19 -8.58
N ALA A 231 -14.58 13.50 -7.77
CA ALA A 231 -14.15 14.87 -7.52
C ALA A 231 -13.54 15.54 -8.76
N LYS A 232 -12.91 14.78 -9.65
CA LYS A 232 -12.20 15.30 -10.83
C LYS A 232 -13.00 15.12 -12.12
N TYR A 233 -13.70 14.01 -12.27
CA TYR A 233 -14.39 13.56 -13.48
C TYR A 233 -15.79 13.05 -13.16
N PRO A 234 -16.70 13.92 -12.66
CA PRO A 234 -18.00 13.50 -12.15
C PRO A 234 -18.89 12.84 -13.20
N ALA A 235 -18.86 13.31 -14.45
CA ALA A 235 -19.68 12.74 -15.53
C ALA A 235 -19.23 11.30 -15.86
N LEU A 236 -17.93 11.06 -16.06
CA LEU A 236 -17.40 9.73 -16.34
C LEU A 236 -17.64 8.76 -15.17
N THR A 237 -17.40 9.23 -13.95
CA THR A 237 -17.57 8.38 -12.76
C THR A 237 -19.04 7.96 -12.59
N ARG A 238 -20.00 8.88 -12.72
CA ARG A 238 -21.43 8.56 -12.64
C ARG A 238 -21.88 7.63 -13.77
N ALA A 239 -21.40 7.84 -15.00
CA ALA A 239 -21.68 6.95 -16.11
C ALA A 239 -21.24 5.52 -15.77
N PHE A 240 -20.02 5.35 -15.24
CA PHE A 240 -19.53 4.07 -14.79
C PHE A 240 -20.36 3.46 -13.66
N ILE A 241 -20.72 4.24 -12.63
CA ILE A 241 -21.50 3.74 -11.48
C ILE A 241 -22.88 3.24 -11.90
N ARG A 242 -23.50 3.80 -12.94
CA ARG A 242 -24.81 3.35 -13.45
C ARG A 242 -24.76 2.02 -14.18
N THR A 243 -23.61 1.60 -14.68
CA THR A 243 -23.43 0.41 -15.53
C THR A 243 -22.47 -0.61 -14.94
N THR A 244 -21.92 -0.36 -13.76
CA THR A 244 -20.90 -1.23 -13.15
C THR A 244 -21.48 -2.53 -12.61
N PHE A 245 -20.67 -3.58 -12.64
CA PHE A 245 -20.95 -4.88 -12.01
C PHE A 245 -20.32 -5.01 -10.62
N LEU A 246 -19.80 -3.91 -10.04
CA LEU A 246 -19.23 -3.92 -8.70
C LEU A 246 -20.27 -4.36 -7.66
N PRO A 247 -19.87 -5.16 -6.65
CA PRO A 247 -20.76 -5.56 -5.57
C PRO A 247 -21.39 -4.36 -4.84
N GLU A 248 -22.63 -4.53 -4.37
CA GLU A 248 -23.41 -3.48 -3.70
C GLU A 248 -22.67 -2.89 -2.48
N ASP A 249 -21.94 -3.71 -1.74
CA ASP A 249 -21.16 -3.28 -0.58
C ASP A 249 -20.00 -2.36 -0.96
N VAL A 250 -19.38 -2.56 -2.14
CA VAL A 250 -18.34 -1.64 -2.68
C VAL A 250 -18.99 -0.31 -3.06
N ILE A 251 -20.17 -0.33 -3.66
CA ILE A 251 -20.93 0.89 -3.99
C ILE A 251 -21.33 1.64 -2.72
N LYS A 252 -21.78 0.95 -1.67
CA LYS A 252 -22.06 1.56 -0.36
C LYS A 252 -20.81 2.22 0.25
N LEU A 253 -19.63 1.56 0.15
CA LEU A 253 -18.37 2.14 0.58
C LEU A 253 -18.00 3.40 -0.23
N TYR A 254 -18.16 3.37 -1.54
CA TYR A 254 -17.95 4.52 -2.41
C TYR A 254 -18.83 5.71 -2.02
N ILE A 255 -20.15 5.50 -1.88
CA ILE A 255 -21.10 6.55 -1.49
C ILE A 255 -20.69 7.16 -0.14
N ARG A 256 -20.30 6.32 0.84
CA ARG A 256 -19.81 6.78 2.14
C ARG A 256 -18.57 7.65 1.98
N LYS A 257 -17.57 7.19 1.20
CA LYS A 257 -16.33 7.94 0.96
C LYS A 257 -16.56 9.26 0.24
N ALA A 258 -17.46 9.30 -0.72
CA ALA A 258 -17.84 10.53 -1.42
C ALA A 258 -18.48 11.55 -0.46
N ARG A 259 -19.32 11.11 0.46
CA ARG A 259 -19.97 11.96 1.47
C ARG A 259 -19.01 12.44 2.58
N GLU A 260 -18.00 11.65 2.93
CA GLU A 260 -16.96 12.02 3.89
C GLU A 260 -16.03 13.13 3.34
N SER A 261 -15.89 13.21 2.02
CA SER A 261 -15.00 14.17 1.37
C SER A 261 -15.68 15.52 1.17
N PHE A 262 -15.08 16.56 1.68
CA PHE A 262 -15.55 17.92 1.47
C PHE A 262 -15.64 18.31 -0.03
N ARG A 263 -14.86 17.67 -0.91
CA ARG A 263 -14.85 17.91 -2.36
C ARG A 263 -16.03 17.30 -3.10
N THR A 264 -16.67 16.30 -2.52
CA THR A 264 -17.69 15.49 -3.19
C THR A 264 -18.99 15.34 -2.41
N ARG A 265 -19.06 15.81 -1.16
CA ARG A 265 -20.25 15.65 -0.32
C ARG A 265 -21.52 16.27 -0.92
N GLU A 266 -21.34 17.36 -1.69
CA GLU A 266 -22.43 18.07 -2.40
C GLU A 266 -22.60 17.60 -3.86
N VAL A 267 -21.74 16.69 -4.34
CA VAL A 267 -21.81 16.16 -5.70
C VAL A 267 -22.73 14.95 -5.73
N ALA A 268 -23.67 14.91 -6.69
CA ALA A 268 -24.49 13.73 -6.89
C ALA A 268 -23.63 12.50 -7.19
N VAL A 269 -23.78 11.45 -6.40
CA VAL A 269 -22.91 10.25 -6.44
C VAL A 269 -23.35 9.22 -7.48
N MET A 270 -24.63 9.31 -7.95
CA MET A 270 -25.25 8.39 -8.90
C MET A 270 -25.52 9.05 -10.25
#